data_a774acf73bbda141c0810d7afb201553
#
_entry.id   a774acf73bbda141c0810d7afb201553
#
_cell.length_a   1.000
_cell.length_b   1.000
_cell.length_c   1.000
_cell.angle_alpha   90.00
_cell.angle_beta   90.00
_cell.angle_gamma   90.00
#
_symmetry.space_group_name_H-M   'P 1'
#
loop_
_entity.id
_entity.type
_entity.pdbx_description
1 polymer ?
#
loop_
_entity_poly.entity_id
_entity_poly.type
_entity_poly.pdbx_seq_one_letter_code
_entity_poly.pdbx_strand_id
1 'polypeptide(L)'
;VELLNDLGYLGLIAIKSTIEPGTCRRLQKKFPLMRLCSVPEFLRAKSALADFVYNHDLLVIGSDRDEDYEIIEEAHGNLPQRVARVNPTEAEVVKYFNNVHHAMSITFANIAFEVCDALDSDYEKVYNAITQRTCFNPAYLRSNRNVKAFGGHCLPKDTSAWNYLIKNLGLDFTLIQAVLDDNERFKGEDH
;
A
#
# COMPACT_ATOMS: atom_id res chain seq x y z
N VAL A 1 17.64 -11.01 6.52
CA VAL A 1 18.84 -10.66 5.71
C VAL A 1 20.11 -11.05 6.47
N GLU A 2 20.29 -10.63 7.71
CA GLU A 2 21.49 -10.91 8.53
C GLU A 2 21.81 -12.41 8.60
N LEU A 3 20.84 -13.25 8.97
CA LEU A 3 21.02 -14.70 9.04
C LEU A 3 21.44 -15.30 7.68
N LEU A 4 20.90 -14.83 6.56
CA LEU A 4 21.27 -15.31 5.23
C LEU A 4 22.69 -14.88 4.84
N ASN A 5 23.11 -13.68 5.25
CA ASN A 5 24.49 -13.24 5.09
C ASN A 5 25.45 -14.11 5.87
N ASP A 6 25.14 -14.44 7.15
CA ASP A 6 25.98 -15.27 8.01
C ASP A 6 26.08 -16.72 7.50
N LEU A 7 25.06 -17.18 6.76
CA LEU A 7 25.05 -18.48 6.08
C LEU A 7 25.75 -18.44 4.70
N GLY A 8 26.28 -17.29 4.26
CA GLY A 8 26.96 -17.14 2.98
C GLY A 8 26.02 -17.26 1.77
N TYR A 9 24.73 -16.92 1.90
CA TYR A 9 23.78 -16.95 0.78
C TYR A 9 24.13 -15.89 -0.26
N LEU A 10 24.30 -16.30 -1.52
CA LEU A 10 24.69 -15.45 -2.64
C LEU A 10 23.58 -15.21 -3.67
N GLY A 11 22.39 -15.78 -3.45
CA GLY A 11 21.25 -15.61 -4.35
C GLY A 11 20.57 -14.24 -4.17
N LEU A 12 19.64 -13.93 -5.08
CA LEU A 12 18.80 -12.74 -5.01
C LEU A 12 17.75 -12.90 -3.89
N ILE A 13 17.61 -11.88 -3.04
CA ILE A 13 16.58 -11.78 -1.99
C ILE A 13 15.56 -10.72 -2.40
N ALA A 14 14.35 -11.14 -2.69
CA ALA A 14 13.22 -10.27 -2.95
C ALA A 14 12.49 -9.95 -1.62
N ILE A 15 12.53 -8.70 -1.19
CA ILE A 15 11.83 -8.23 0.00
C ILE A 15 10.41 -7.87 -0.40
N LYS A 16 9.44 -8.72 -0.02
CA LYS A 16 8.01 -8.52 -0.31
C LYS A 16 7.26 -7.82 0.82
N SER A 17 7.82 -7.80 2.02
CA SER A 17 7.25 -7.11 3.19
C SER A 17 7.26 -5.60 3.00
N THR A 18 6.25 -4.91 3.56
CA THR A 18 6.30 -3.45 3.70
C THR A 18 7.42 -3.05 4.64
N ILE A 19 8.37 -2.30 4.14
CA ILE A 19 9.52 -1.78 4.85
C ILE A 19 9.64 -0.26 4.61
N GLU A 20 10.25 0.43 5.55
CA GLU A 20 10.46 1.89 5.44
C GLU A 20 11.29 2.23 4.20
N PRO A 21 10.88 3.26 3.41
CA PRO A 21 11.64 3.69 2.23
C PRO A 21 13.12 3.95 2.52
N GLY A 22 13.99 3.43 1.66
CA GLY A 22 15.45 3.43 1.81
C GLY A 22 16.00 2.21 2.56
N THR A 23 15.18 1.30 3.09
CA THR A 23 15.64 0.13 3.84
C THR A 23 16.45 -0.83 2.98
N CYS A 24 16.01 -1.14 1.77
CA CYS A 24 16.74 -2.03 0.87
C CYS A 24 18.17 -1.51 0.60
N ARG A 25 18.30 -0.22 0.34
CA ARG A 25 19.61 0.42 0.14
C ARG A 25 20.47 0.47 1.41
N ARG A 26 19.86 0.67 2.59
CA ARG A 26 20.60 0.58 3.87
C ARG A 26 21.14 -0.82 4.11
N LEU A 27 20.31 -1.85 3.84
CA LEU A 27 20.73 -3.25 3.95
C LEU A 27 21.81 -3.61 2.93
N GLN A 28 21.72 -3.14 1.69
CA GLN A 28 22.73 -3.36 0.65
C GLN A 28 24.08 -2.74 1.05
N LYS A 29 24.08 -1.58 1.70
CA LYS A 29 25.32 -0.97 2.24
C LYS A 29 25.90 -1.77 3.42
N LYS A 30 25.04 -2.29 4.31
CA LYS A 30 25.44 -3.11 5.46
C LYS A 30 25.99 -4.47 5.01
N PHE A 31 25.41 -5.05 3.96
CA PHE A 31 25.75 -6.38 3.44
C PHE A 31 26.08 -6.30 1.94
N PRO A 32 27.28 -5.80 1.58
CA PRO A 32 27.61 -5.47 0.18
C PRO A 32 27.69 -6.68 -0.76
N LEU A 33 27.90 -7.89 -0.23
CA LEU A 33 27.94 -9.12 -1.02
C LEU A 33 26.54 -9.71 -1.30
N MET A 34 25.51 -9.27 -0.60
CA MET A 34 24.14 -9.73 -0.81
C MET A 34 23.52 -9.04 -2.00
N ARG A 35 22.61 -9.74 -2.68
CA ARG A 35 21.77 -9.17 -3.74
C ARG A 35 20.35 -8.97 -3.18
N LEU A 36 19.90 -7.72 -3.10
CA LEU A 36 18.62 -7.35 -2.52
C LEU A 36 17.80 -6.56 -3.52
N CYS A 37 16.52 -6.89 -3.65
CA CYS A 37 15.55 -6.09 -4.37
C CYS A 37 14.27 -5.91 -3.53
N SER A 38 13.54 -4.83 -3.76
CA SER A 38 12.23 -4.57 -3.16
C SER A 38 11.14 -4.99 -4.15
N VAL A 39 10.27 -5.92 -3.75
CA VAL A 39 9.17 -6.42 -4.59
C VAL A 39 7.87 -6.35 -3.77
N PRO A 40 7.32 -5.14 -3.56
CA PRO A 40 6.17 -4.95 -2.70
C PRO A 40 4.94 -5.70 -3.21
N GLU A 41 4.10 -6.15 -2.28
CA GLU A 41 2.91 -6.93 -2.55
C GLU A 41 1.64 -6.11 -2.35
N PHE A 42 0.66 -6.23 -3.27
CA PHE A 42 -0.60 -5.49 -3.25
C PHE A 42 -1.83 -6.39 -3.01
N LEU A 43 -1.62 -7.65 -2.64
CA LEU A 43 -2.68 -8.63 -2.43
C LEU A 43 -3.52 -8.29 -1.19
N ARG A 44 -4.81 -8.58 -1.28
CA ARG A 44 -5.74 -8.50 -0.15
C ARG A 44 -5.68 -9.80 0.64
N ALA A 45 -5.51 -9.73 1.97
CA ALA A 45 -5.34 -10.91 2.82
C ALA A 45 -6.44 -11.97 2.65
N LYS A 46 -7.70 -11.54 2.43
CA LYS A 46 -8.87 -12.44 2.27
C LYS A 46 -8.90 -13.17 0.92
N SER A 47 -8.20 -12.68 -0.10
CA SER A 47 -8.22 -13.19 -1.48
C SER A 47 -6.81 -13.31 -2.08
N ALA A 48 -5.78 -13.42 -1.24
CA ALA A 48 -4.38 -13.34 -1.65
C ALA A 48 -4.03 -14.28 -2.81
N LEU A 49 -4.43 -15.55 -2.74
CA LEU A 49 -4.18 -16.52 -3.80
C LEU A 49 -4.90 -16.15 -5.11
N ALA A 50 -6.18 -15.77 -5.01
CA ALA A 50 -6.96 -15.37 -6.18
C ALA A 50 -6.43 -14.05 -6.78
N ASP A 51 -6.04 -13.09 -5.94
CA ASP A 51 -5.44 -11.84 -6.40
C ASP A 51 -4.09 -12.10 -7.08
N PHE A 52 -3.26 -13.02 -6.57
CA PHE A 52 -1.98 -13.36 -7.17
C PHE A 52 -2.14 -14.07 -8.52
N VAL A 53 -3.05 -15.03 -8.62
CA VAL A 53 -3.19 -15.89 -9.83
C VAL A 53 -4.05 -15.23 -10.90
N TYR A 54 -5.14 -14.54 -10.52
CA TYR A 54 -6.15 -14.08 -11.47
C TYR A 54 -6.26 -12.55 -11.57
N ASN A 55 -5.81 -11.81 -10.57
CA ASN A 55 -5.96 -10.36 -10.48
C ASN A 55 -4.65 -9.62 -10.21
N HIS A 56 -3.51 -10.20 -10.61
CA HIS A 56 -2.20 -9.60 -10.45
C HIS A 56 -2.03 -8.47 -11.49
N ASP A 57 -2.56 -7.31 -11.17
CA ASP A 57 -2.62 -6.17 -12.08
C ASP A 57 -1.25 -5.49 -12.29
N LEU A 58 -0.39 -5.50 -11.26
CA LEU A 58 0.91 -4.84 -11.28
C LEU A 58 1.95 -5.58 -10.45
N LEU A 59 3.08 -5.91 -11.05
CA LEU A 59 4.33 -6.29 -10.38
C LEU A 59 5.27 -5.10 -10.36
N VAL A 60 5.67 -4.65 -9.17
CA VAL A 60 6.70 -3.60 -9.00
C VAL A 60 8.00 -4.27 -8.58
N ILE A 61 9.08 -3.99 -9.29
CA ILE A 61 10.40 -4.53 -8.97
C ILE A 61 11.37 -3.38 -8.77
N GLY A 62 11.90 -3.26 -7.56
CA GLY A 62 12.86 -2.25 -7.17
C GLY A 62 14.26 -2.83 -7.08
N SER A 63 15.08 -2.60 -8.09
CA SER A 63 16.50 -2.96 -8.11
C SER A 63 17.36 -1.86 -8.73
N ASP A 64 18.67 -1.90 -8.45
CA ASP A 64 19.68 -1.08 -9.13
C ASP A 64 20.46 -1.95 -10.18
N ARG A 65 19.98 -3.17 -10.53
CA ARG A 65 20.60 -4.11 -11.47
C ARG A 65 19.57 -4.68 -12.43
N ASP A 66 19.90 -4.67 -13.71
CA ASP A 66 19.01 -5.17 -14.77
C ASP A 66 18.72 -6.67 -14.65
N GLU A 67 19.73 -7.47 -14.25
CA GLU A 67 19.58 -8.92 -14.11
C GLU A 67 18.58 -9.31 -13.00
N ASP A 68 18.37 -8.45 -11.99
CA ASP A 68 17.41 -8.73 -10.92
C ASP A 68 15.97 -8.61 -11.43
N TYR A 69 15.70 -7.67 -12.36
CA TYR A 69 14.39 -7.57 -12.99
C TYR A 69 14.02 -8.82 -13.75
N GLU A 70 14.95 -9.34 -14.57
CA GLU A 70 14.72 -10.56 -15.36
C GLU A 70 14.44 -11.77 -14.47
N ILE A 71 15.20 -11.96 -13.40
CA ILE A 71 15.00 -13.06 -12.45
C ILE A 71 13.63 -12.99 -11.78
N ILE A 72 13.21 -11.80 -11.36
CA ILE A 72 11.91 -11.62 -10.68
C ILE A 72 10.75 -11.78 -11.67
N GLU A 73 10.87 -11.24 -12.89
CA GLU A 73 9.87 -11.41 -13.94
C GLU A 73 9.71 -12.89 -14.32
N GLU A 74 10.82 -13.61 -14.53
CA GLU A 74 10.79 -15.05 -14.79
C GLU A 74 10.12 -15.84 -13.67
N ALA A 75 10.41 -15.50 -12.41
CA ALA A 75 9.80 -16.15 -11.24
C ALA A 75 8.28 -15.91 -11.13
N HIS A 76 7.76 -14.79 -11.66
CA HIS A 76 6.33 -14.49 -11.69
C HIS A 76 5.65 -14.96 -12.99
N GLY A 77 6.43 -15.25 -14.02
CA GLY A 77 5.93 -15.70 -15.33
C GLY A 77 4.93 -14.72 -15.94
N ASN A 78 3.85 -15.25 -16.49
CA ASN A 78 2.80 -14.46 -17.15
C ASN A 78 1.65 -14.06 -16.21
N LEU A 79 1.81 -14.17 -14.88
CA LEU A 79 0.75 -13.81 -13.93
C LEU A 79 0.52 -12.30 -13.85
N PRO A 80 1.56 -11.43 -13.79
CA PRO A 80 1.34 -9.98 -13.76
C PRO A 80 0.83 -9.46 -15.11
N GLN A 81 -0.19 -8.60 -15.07
CA GLN A 81 -0.68 -7.91 -16.27
C GLN A 81 0.27 -6.80 -16.72
N ARG A 82 0.98 -6.18 -15.77
CA ARG A 82 1.94 -5.09 -16.00
C ARG A 82 3.13 -5.27 -15.09
N VAL A 83 4.29 -4.79 -15.53
CA VAL A 83 5.52 -4.74 -14.76
C VAL A 83 6.04 -3.31 -14.71
N ALA A 84 6.44 -2.85 -13.53
CA ALA A 84 7.11 -1.59 -13.32
C ALA A 84 8.51 -1.84 -12.75
N ARG A 85 9.54 -1.43 -13.50
CA ARG A 85 10.94 -1.48 -13.10
C ARG A 85 11.34 -0.12 -12.54
N VAL A 86 11.74 -0.08 -11.28
CA VAL A 86 12.08 1.14 -10.55
C VAL A 86 13.30 0.90 -9.65
N ASN A 87 13.84 1.93 -9.01
CA ASN A 87 14.87 1.71 -8.00
C ASN A 87 14.26 1.17 -6.68
N PRO A 88 15.08 0.59 -5.77
CA PRO A 88 14.55 -0.01 -4.54
C PRO A 88 13.72 0.93 -3.67
N THR A 89 14.16 2.18 -3.50
CA THR A 89 13.45 3.17 -2.68
C THR A 89 12.12 3.58 -3.32
N GLU A 90 12.07 3.69 -4.64
CA GLU A 90 10.83 3.98 -5.37
C GLU A 90 9.80 2.85 -5.20
N ALA A 91 10.23 1.59 -5.29
CA ALA A 91 9.35 0.44 -5.04
C ALA A 91 8.78 0.46 -3.61
N GLU A 92 9.61 0.77 -2.61
CA GLU A 92 9.18 0.92 -1.22
C GLU A 92 8.14 2.05 -1.06
N VAL A 93 8.35 3.20 -1.72
CA VAL A 93 7.41 4.33 -1.74
C VAL A 93 6.09 3.96 -2.41
N VAL A 94 6.11 3.23 -3.53
CA VAL A 94 4.88 2.80 -4.25
C VAL A 94 3.96 2.01 -3.31
N LYS A 95 4.50 1.16 -2.45
CA LYS A 95 3.70 0.41 -1.46
C LYS A 95 2.95 1.33 -0.50
N TYR A 96 3.64 2.32 0.06
CA TYR A 96 3.01 3.29 0.96
C TYR A 96 1.99 4.15 0.22
N PHE A 97 2.35 4.63 -0.98
CA PHE A 97 1.44 5.43 -1.80
C PHE A 97 0.10 4.71 -2.01
N ASN A 98 0.15 3.42 -2.39
CA ASN A 98 -1.06 2.60 -2.56
C ASN A 98 -1.90 2.52 -1.29
N ASN A 99 -1.30 2.13 -0.17
CA ASN A 99 -2.04 1.88 1.06
C ASN A 99 -2.57 3.16 1.71
N VAL A 100 -1.78 4.23 1.70
CA VAL A 100 -2.19 5.56 2.20
C VAL A 100 -3.30 6.15 1.34
N HIS A 101 -3.22 6.03 0.01
CA HIS A 101 -4.28 6.45 -0.89
C HIS A 101 -5.61 5.72 -0.60
N HIS A 102 -5.55 4.41 -0.32
CA HIS A 102 -6.74 3.65 0.08
C HIS A 102 -7.32 4.13 1.42
N ALA A 103 -6.48 4.38 2.43
CA ALA A 103 -6.90 4.94 3.72
C ALA A 103 -7.57 6.29 3.54
N MET A 104 -6.99 7.19 2.76
CA MET A 104 -7.57 8.50 2.42
C MET A 104 -8.93 8.36 1.72
N SER A 105 -9.04 7.42 0.76
CA SER A 105 -10.29 7.18 0.03
C SER A 105 -11.42 6.72 0.94
N ILE A 106 -11.12 5.82 1.90
CA ILE A 106 -12.09 5.35 2.89
C ILE A 106 -12.52 6.49 3.82
N THR A 107 -11.56 7.27 4.36
CA THR A 107 -11.87 8.42 5.21
C THR A 107 -12.73 9.43 4.47
N PHE A 108 -12.40 9.75 3.21
CA PHE A 108 -13.19 10.65 2.39
C PHE A 108 -14.61 10.13 2.14
N ALA A 109 -14.77 8.83 1.88
CA ALA A 109 -16.07 8.21 1.72
C ALA A 109 -16.92 8.29 2.99
N ASN A 110 -16.31 8.13 4.16
CA ASN A 110 -17.00 8.29 5.44
C ASN A 110 -17.46 9.73 5.67
N ILE A 111 -16.62 10.70 5.37
CA ILE A 111 -16.98 12.13 5.44
C ILE A 111 -18.14 12.43 4.47
N ALA A 112 -18.08 11.91 3.25
CA ALA A 112 -19.16 12.11 2.27
C ALA A 112 -20.48 11.45 2.71
N PHE A 113 -20.40 10.30 3.40
CA PHE A 113 -21.56 9.65 4.01
C PHE A 113 -22.19 10.57 5.09
N GLU A 114 -21.39 11.13 6.02
CA GLU A 114 -21.88 12.05 7.06
C GLU A 114 -22.51 13.31 6.45
N VAL A 115 -21.92 13.85 5.39
CA VAL A 115 -22.50 15.00 4.65
C VAL A 115 -23.85 14.64 4.04
N CYS A 116 -23.98 13.45 3.45
CA CYS A 116 -25.27 12.99 2.91
C CYS A 116 -26.32 12.82 4.00
N ASP A 117 -25.94 12.21 5.14
CA ASP A 117 -26.84 12.02 6.29
C ASP A 117 -27.33 13.39 6.83
N ALA A 118 -26.41 14.36 7.00
CA ALA A 118 -26.74 15.71 7.43
C ALA A 118 -27.65 16.50 6.46
N LEU A 119 -27.63 16.13 5.18
CA LEU A 119 -28.46 16.72 4.12
C LEU A 119 -29.72 15.91 3.83
N ASP A 120 -30.06 14.92 4.65
CA ASP A 120 -31.17 13.97 4.43
C ASP A 120 -31.13 13.34 3.02
N SER A 121 -29.92 12.96 2.60
CA SER A 121 -29.63 12.42 1.27
C SER A 121 -29.10 10.98 1.36
N ASP A 122 -29.40 10.19 0.33
CA ASP A 122 -29.04 8.78 0.25
C ASP A 122 -27.62 8.62 -0.31
N TYR A 123 -26.66 8.27 0.55
CA TYR A 123 -25.27 8.04 0.15
C TYR A 123 -25.12 6.91 -0.87
N GLU A 124 -25.94 5.84 -0.82
CA GLU A 124 -25.86 4.74 -1.78
C GLU A 124 -26.17 5.22 -3.21
N LYS A 125 -27.07 6.18 -3.37
CA LYS A 125 -27.35 6.80 -4.68
C LYS A 125 -26.16 7.63 -5.16
N VAL A 126 -25.54 8.39 -4.26
CA VAL A 126 -24.31 9.17 -4.56
C VAL A 126 -23.16 8.23 -4.94
N TYR A 127 -22.93 7.17 -4.15
CA TYR A 127 -21.94 6.15 -4.45
C TYR A 127 -22.17 5.49 -5.82
N ASN A 128 -23.40 5.04 -6.11
CA ASN A 128 -23.73 4.41 -7.38
C ASN A 128 -23.58 5.36 -8.57
N ALA A 129 -23.81 6.66 -8.38
CA ALA A 129 -23.59 7.66 -9.41
C ALA A 129 -22.08 7.90 -9.66
N ILE A 130 -21.30 8.14 -8.63
CA ILE A 130 -19.87 8.49 -8.79
C ILE A 130 -19.01 7.32 -9.28
N THR A 131 -19.35 6.10 -8.88
CA THR A 131 -18.63 4.89 -9.30
C THR A 131 -18.84 4.48 -10.76
N GLN A 132 -19.76 5.14 -11.49
CA GLN A 132 -19.84 5.01 -12.95
C GLN A 132 -18.64 5.67 -13.65
N ARG A 133 -17.93 6.55 -13.00
CA ARG A 133 -16.70 7.12 -13.54
C ARG A 133 -15.53 6.16 -13.28
N THR A 134 -14.79 5.83 -14.32
CA THR A 134 -13.69 4.87 -14.28
C THR A 134 -12.49 5.29 -13.41
N CYS A 135 -12.40 6.58 -13.05
CA CYS A 135 -11.32 7.10 -12.19
C CYS A 135 -11.52 6.83 -10.70
N PHE A 136 -12.68 6.29 -10.29
CA PHE A 136 -12.94 5.94 -8.89
C PHE A 136 -12.91 4.43 -8.69
N ASN A 137 -12.20 3.97 -7.65
CA ASN A 137 -12.21 2.57 -7.27
C ASN A 137 -13.36 2.30 -6.28
N PRO A 138 -14.41 1.57 -6.69
CA PRO A 138 -15.60 1.33 -5.85
C PRO A 138 -15.26 0.62 -4.53
N ALA A 139 -14.20 -0.19 -4.49
CA ALA A 139 -13.86 -1.02 -3.33
C ALA A 139 -13.52 -0.18 -2.08
N TYR A 140 -13.05 1.05 -2.26
CA TYR A 140 -12.60 1.93 -1.17
C TYR A 140 -13.53 3.13 -0.93
N LEU A 141 -14.68 3.15 -1.58
CA LEU A 141 -15.66 4.24 -1.45
C LEU A 141 -16.96 3.80 -0.77
N ARG A 142 -17.09 2.52 -0.38
CA ARG A 142 -18.27 2.07 0.37
C ARG A 142 -18.20 2.56 1.81
N SER A 143 -19.24 3.24 2.23
CA SER A 143 -19.47 3.65 3.61
C SER A 143 -20.92 3.41 4.00
N ASN A 144 -21.17 3.10 5.26
CA ASN A 144 -22.49 2.99 5.87
C ASN A 144 -22.39 3.13 7.38
N ARG A 145 -23.53 3.17 8.09
CA ARG A 145 -23.59 3.39 9.54
C ARG A 145 -22.83 2.32 10.35
N ASN A 146 -22.60 1.12 9.82
CA ASN A 146 -22.00 0.00 10.53
C ASN A 146 -20.51 -0.23 10.15
N VAL A 147 -20.01 0.40 9.08
CA VAL A 147 -18.63 0.21 8.60
C VAL A 147 -18.08 1.56 8.14
N LYS A 148 -17.50 2.30 9.05
CA LYS A 148 -16.98 3.63 8.79
C LYS A 148 -15.44 3.69 8.74
N ALA A 149 -14.75 3.19 9.74
CA ALA A 149 -13.31 3.33 9.83
C ALA A 149 -12.55 2.37 8.89
N PHE A 150 -11.41 2.81 8.37
CA PHE A 150 -10.47 1.84 7.81
C PHE A 150 -9.78 1.08 8.94
N GLY A 151 -9.66 -0.23 8.73
CA GLY A 151 -9.12 -1.17 9.71
C GLY A 151 -8.22 -2.21 9.07
N GLY A 152 -8.20 -3.38 9.69
CA GLY A 152 -7.30 -4.45 9.31
C GLY A 152 -5.86 -4.18 9.74
N HIS A 153 -4.93 -5.00 9.25
CA HIS A 153 -3.53 -4.92 9.69
C HIS A 153 -2.70 -3.90 8.90
N CYS A 154 -2.99 -3.73 7.61
CA CYS A 154 -2.11 -2.99 6.70
C CYS A 154 -2.36 -1.48 6.70
N LEU A 155 -3.61 -1.03 6.49
CA LEU A 155 -3.89 0.39 6.28
C LEU A 155 -3.52 1.26 7.49
N PRO A 156 -3.93 0.94 8.74
CA PRO A 156 -3.56 1.75 9.90
C PRO A 156 -2.04 1.79 10.11
N LYS A 157 -1.37 0.64 10.01
CA LYS A 157 0.08 0.52 10.19
C LYS A 157 0.84 1.36 9.16
N ASP A 158 0.51 1.21 7.87
CA ASP A 158 1.25 1.86 6.80
C ASP A 158 0.97 3.37 6.75
N THR A 159 -0.27 3.80 7.04
CA THR A 159 -0.61 5.23 7.13
C THR A 159 0.13 5.91 8.30
N SER A 160 0.20 5.25 9.46
CA SER A 160 0.96 5.76 10.61
C SER A 160 2.46 5.81 10.33
N ALA A 161 3.02 4.76 9.71
CA ALA A 161 4.44 4.73 9.36
C ALA A 161 4.80 5.80 8.30
N TRP A 162 3.91 6.05 7.34
CA TRP A 162 4.09 7.12 6.35
C TRP A 162 4.04 8.51 7.00
N ASN A 163 3.11 8.75 7.92
CA ASN A 163 3.05 9.99 8.68
C ASN A 163 4.31 10.23 9.52
N TYR A 164 4.82 9.18 10.14
CA TYR A 164 6.09 9.22 10.88
C TYR A 164 7.28 9.54 9.97
N LEU A 165 7.35 8.90 8.79
CA LEU A 165 8.40 9.16 7.80
C LEU A 165 8.39 10.62 7.34
N ILE A 166 7.22 11.19 7.04
CA ILE A 166 7.07 12.61 6.66
C ILE A 166 7.72 13.52 7.72
N LYS A 167 7.39 13.28 9.00
CA LYS A 167 7.95 14.06 10.12
C LYS A 167 9.46 13.89 10.26
N ASN A 168 9.97 12.68 10.11
CA ASN A 168 11.42 12.39 10.18
C ASN A 168 12.23 13.03 9.04
N LEU A 169 11.59 13.21 7.88
CA LEU A 169 12.18 13.92 6.74
C LEU A 169 12.13 15.45 6.89
N GLY A 170 11.58 15.96 8.00
CA GLY A 170 11.42 17.40 8.24
C GLY A 170 10.37 18.06 7.35
N LEU A 171 9.45 17.27 6.78
CA LEU A 171 8.37 17.77 5.93
C LEU A 171 7.16 18.16 6.82
N ASP A 172 6.62 19.34 6.59
CA ASP A 172 5.49 19.89 7.37
C ASP A 172 4.17 19.75 6.59
N PHE A 173 3.60 18.54 6.61
CA PHE A 173 2.30 18.23 6.03
C PHE A 173 1.36 17.66 7.10
N THR A 174 0.11 18.16 7.12
CA THR A 174 -0.91 17.78 8.13
C THR A 174 -1.93 16.76 7.63
N LEU A 175 -2.05 16.56 6.31
CA LEU A 175 -3.10 15.76 5.69
C LEU A 175 -3.16 14.33 6.26
N ILE A 176 -2.02 13.65 6.36
CA ILE A 176 -2.01 12.25 6.80
C ILE A 176 -2.36 12.12 8.28
N GLN A 177 -1.93 13.10 9.10
CA GLN A 177 -2.35 13.14 10.50
C GLN A 177 -3.86 13.33 10.62
N ALA A 178 -4.45 14.23 9.85
CA ALA A 178 -5.90 14.46 9.85
C ALA A 178 -6.68 13.20 9.42
N VAL A 179 -6.19 12.44 8.43
CA VAL A 179 -6.78 11.15 8.03
C VAL A 179 -6.75 10.13 9.17
N LEU A 180 -5.66 10.07 9.94
CA LEU A 180 -5.57 9.19 11.11
C LEU A 180 -6.53 9.62 12.23
N ASP A 181 -6.60 10.92 12.51
CA ASP A 181 -7.45 11.48 13.55
C ASP A 181 -8.95 11.28 13.23
N ASP A 182 -9.36 11.53 11.98
CA ASP A 182 -10.72 11.25 11.52
C ASP A 182 -11.05 9.75 11.57
N ASN A 183 -10.09 8.88 11.22
CA ASN A 183 -10.30 7.43 11.30
C ASN A 183 -10.53 6.96 12.75
N GLU A 184 -9.80 7.51 13.72
CA GLU A 184 -10.03 7.18 15.14
C GLU A 184 -11.40 7.69 15.61
N ARG A 185 -11.85 8.87 15.14
CA ARG A 185 -13.19 9.40 15.44
C ARG A 185 -14.27 8.45 14.91
N PHE A 186 -14.17 7.98 13.67
CA PHE A 186 -15.10 7.02 13.08
C PHE A 186 -15.12 5.66 13.78
N LYS A 187 -14.03 5.21 14.40
CA LYS A 187 -14.01 3.98 15.23
C LYS A 187 -14.79 4.14 16.54
N GLY A 188 -14.78 5.35 17.12
CA GLY A 188 -15.49 5.64 18.39
C GLY A 188 -17.00 5.78 18.24
N GLU A 189 -17.52 5.90 17.02
CA GLU A 189 -18.94 6.02 16.71
C GLU A 189 -19.65 4.66 16.51
N ASP A 190 -18.90 3.54 16.53
CA ASP A 190 -19.43 2.18 16.43
C ASP A 190 -20.02 1.67 17.76
N HIS A 191 -20.94 2.46 18.39
CA HIS A 191 -21.68 2.07 19.60
C HIS A 191 -23.19 2.09 19.42
#